data_6dfcef88a97be3fefe36f9993ae81caa
#
_entry.id   6dfcef88a97be3fefe36f9993ae81caa
#
_cell.length_a   1.000
_cell.length_b   1.000
_cell.length_c   1.000
_cell.angle_alpha   90.00
_cell.angle_beta   90.00
_cell.angle_gamma   90.00
#
_symmetry.space_group_name_H-M   'P 1'
#
loop_
_entity.id
_entity.type
_entity.pdbx_description
1 polymer ?
#
loop_
_entity_poly.entity_id
_entity_poly.type
_entity_poly.pdbx_seq_one_letter_code
_entity_poly.pdbx_strand_id
1 'polypeptide(L)'
;ELGIDQVIAVGYSMGGPIAQLIWRRHPKRVLGLVMCATAASFSSSRQDQMRFAAIGTLAQAARVIPRALRQLIGSQLLTGKSGKDLRQWAIGELRRHDPLKLIQAGRRIGLFDSRRWLRTIDVPVSAVVTTEDEVVSTERQRAMLKVIPGSTWHDVAGSHTVCATQPEVFREALLAAITDVLAKSSWT
;
A
#
# COMPACT_ATOMS: atom_id res chain seq x y z
N GLU A 1 11.42 21.45 -11.04
CA GLU A 1 11.15 20.16 -11.70
C GLU A 1 12.44 19.39 -11.81
N LEU A 2 12.40 18.05 -11.58
CA LEU A 2 13.61 17.22 -11.45
C LEU A 2 14.19 16.75 -12.80
N GLY A 3 13.55 17.07 -13.93
CA GLY A 3 13.98 16.63 -15.26
C GLY A 3 13.95 15.10 -15.46
N ILE A 4 13.18 14.37 -14.65
CA ILE A 4 13.06 12.90 -14.73
C ILE A 4 11.94 12.55 -15.70
N ASP A 5 12.25 11.84 -16.76
CA ASP A 5 11.27 11.44 -17.77
C ASP A 5 10.59 10.12 -17.44
N GLN A 6 11.30 9.16 -16.90
CA GLN A 6 10.77 7.82 -16.60
C GLN A 6 11.16 7.37 -15.20
N VAL A 7 10.30 6.58 -14.56
CA VAL A 7 10.47 6.10 -13.19
C VAL A 7 10.07 4.63 -13.05
N ILE A 8 10.65 3.94 -12.08
CA ILE A 8 10.08 2.71 -11.51
C ILE A 8 9.24 3.14 -10.31
N ALA A 9 7.95 2.81 -10.33
CA ALA A 9 7.06 3.17 -9.23
C ALA A 9 7.07 2.06 -8.18
N VAL A 10 7.56 2.39 -6.97
CA VAL A 10 7.57 1.49 -5.82
C VAL A 10 6.44 1.85 -4.87
N GLY A 11 5.60 0.87 -4.51
CA GLY A 11 4.45 1.12 -3.64
C GLY A 11 4.30 0.08 -2.53
N TYR A 12 4.31 0.54 -1.27
CA TYR A 12 4.06 -0.29 -0.09
C TYR A 12 2.63 -0.11 0.40
N SER A 13 1.91 -1.21 0.68
CA SER A 13 0.55 -1.17 1.22
C SER A 13 -0.36 -0.27 0.37
N MET A 14 -0.85 0.83 0.91
CA MET A 14 -1.60 1.87 0.17
C MET A 14 -0.82 2.45 -1.02
N GLY A 15 0.50 2.46 -0.96
CA GLY A 15 1.36 2.89 -2.06
C GLY A 15 1.23 2.02 -3.30
N GLY A 16 0.85 0.73 -3.15
CA GLY A 16 0.62 -0.18 -4.27
C GLY A 16 -0.51 0.29 -5.21
N PRO A 17 -1.72 0.58 -4.73
CA PRO A 17 -2.75 1.28 -5.50
C PRO A 17 -2.27 2.56 -6.18
N ILE A 18 -1.48 3.36 -5.47
CA ILE A 18 -0.94 4.62 -6.02
C ILE A 18 0.01 4.32 -7.19
N ALA A 19 0.96 3.39 -7.02
CA ALA A 19 1.89 2.98 -8.08
C ALA A 19 1.14 2.44 -9.31
N GLN A 20 0.14 1.58 -9.10
CA GLN A 20 -0.71 1.06 -10.17
C GLN A 20 -1.47 2.18 -10.91
N LEU A 21 -1.99 3.19 -10.18
CA LEU A 21 -2.69 4.32 -10.78
C LEU A 21 -1.74 5.29 -11.49
N ILE A 22 -0.50 5.45 -11.02
CA ILE A 22 0.53 6.24 -11.72
C ILE A 22 0.80 5.60 -13.08
N TRP A 23 1.06 4.29 -13.14
CA TRP A 23 1.22 3.58 -14.40
C TRP A 23 -0.01 3.76 -15.30
N ARG A 24 -1.21 3.50 -14.79
CA ARG A 24 -2.44 3.57 -15.59
C ARG A 24 -2.70 4.96 -16.19
N ARG A 25 -2.33 6.02 -15.49
CA ARG A 25 -2.53 7.41 -15.95
C ARG A 25 -1.38 7.92 -16.82
N HIS A 26 -0.19 7.39 -16.60
CA HIS A 26 1.04 7.86 -17.22
C HIS A 26 1.92 6.67 -17.69
N PRO A 27 1.39 5.76 -18.55
CA PRO A 27 2.10 4.52 -18.89
C PRO A 27 3.47 4.77 -19.53
N LYS A 28 3.60 5.83 -20.32
CA LYS A 28 4.88 6.20 -20.97
C LYS A 28 5.96 6.70 -19.98
N ARG A 29 5.57 7.03 -18.76
CA ARG A 29 6.47 7.54 -17.73
C ARG A 29 6.85 6.48 -16.70
N VAL A 30 6.28 5.29 -16.77
CA VAL A 30 6.54 4.21 -15.81
C VAL A 30 7.23 3.06 -16.53
N LEU A 31 8.48 2.81 -16.18
CA LEU A 31 9.29 1.71 -16.72
C LEU A 31 8.99 0.37 -16.06
N GLY A 32 8.43 0.39 -14.87
CA GLY A 32 8.06 -0.82 -14.14
C GLY A 32 7.45 -0.52 -12.77
N LEU A 33 6.92 -1.56 -12.16
CA LEU A 33 6.24 -1.49 -10.87
C LEU A 33 6.89 -2.44 -9.86
N VAL A 34 7.14 -1.95 -8.64
CA VAL A 34 7.47 -2.79 -7.50
C VAL A 34 6.39 -2.63 -6.44
N MET A 35 5.73 -3.72 -6.11
CA MET A 35 4.56 -3.72 -5.22
C MET A 35 4.84 -4.52 -3.95
N CYS A 36 4.77 -3.87 -2.78
CA CYS A 36 5.13 -4.47 -1.50
C CYS A 36 3.89 -4.52 -0.58
N ALA A 37 3.61 -5.67 0.03
CA ALA A 37 2.55 -5.85 1.03
C ALA A 37 1.20 -5.23 0.60
N THR A 38 0.79 -5.43 -0.65
CA THR A 38 -0.35 -4.76 -1.28
C THR A 38 -1.21 -5.72 -2.10
N ALA A 39 -2.36 -5.26 -2.59
CA ALA A 39 -3.29 -6.07 -3.35
C ALA A 39 -4.01 -5.28 -4.45
N ALA A 40 -4.71 -6.02 -5.32
CA ALA A 40 -5.57 -5.47 -6.36
C ALA A 40 -6.85 -4.81 -5.80
N SER A 41 -7.28 -5.23 -4.63
CA SER A 41 -8.46 -4.73 -3.93
C SER A 41 -8.33 -4.99 -2.44
N PHE A 42 -8.77 -4.04 -1.62
CA PHE A 42 -8.74 -4.15 -0.15
C PHE A 42 -10.11 -4.53 0.42
N SER A 43 -11.12 -4.64 -0.43
CA SER A 43 -12.47 -5.05 -0.08
C SER A 43 -12.80 -6.37 -0.78
N SER A 44 -12.94 -7.45 -0.03
CA SER A 44 -13.24 -8.78 -0.57
C SER A 44 -14.72 -9.15 -0.46
N SER A 45 -15.44 -8.48 0.40
CA SER A 45 -16.84 -8.79 0.70
C SER A 45 -17.70 -7.53 0.73
N ARG A 46 -19.03 -7.70 0.60
CA ARG A 46 -19.99 -6.62 0.86
C ARG A 46 -19.82 -6.05 2.29
N GLN A 47 -19.45 -6.90 3.24
CA GLN A 47 -19.24 -6.50 4.62
C GLN A 47 -18.02 -5.58 4.76
N ASP A 48 -16.91 -5.85 4.04
CA ASP A 48 -15.76 -4.95 4.00
C ASP A 48 -16.13 -3.61 3.38
N GLN A 49 -16.90 -3.62 2.28
CA GLN A 49 -17.39 -2.40 1.64
C GLN A 49 -18.25 -1.57 2.60
N MET A 50 -19.14 -2.22 3.35
CA MET A 50 -19.98 -1.54 4.36
C MET A 50 -19.12 -0.97 5.50
N ARG A 51 -18.07 -1.69 5.96
CA ARG A 51 -17.13 -1.18 6.98
C ARG A 51 -16.40 0.07 6.48
N PHE A 52 -15.89 0.06 5.25
CA PHE A 52 -15.22 1.22 4.66
C PHE A 52 -16.20 2.39 4.41
N ALA A 53 -17.45 2.11 4.06
CA ALA A 53 -18.49 3.12 3.93
C ALA A 53 -18.84 3.74 5.29
N ALA A 54 -19.00 2.92 6.33
CA ALA A 54 -19.26 3.38 7.70
C ALA A 54 -18.11 4.26 8.24
N ILE A 55 -16.85 3.89 7.97
CA ILE A 55 -15.69 4.72 8.28
C ILE A 55 -15.80 6.07 7.54
N GLY A 56 -16.29 6.07 6.30
CA GLY A 56 -16.50 7.30 5.53
C GLY A 56 -17.57 8.23 6.11
N THR A 57 -18.69 7.69 6.61
CA THR A 57 -19.73 8.49 7.27
C THR A 57 -19.26 9.03 8.62
N LEU A 58 -18.52 8.22 9.38
CA LEU A 58 -17.90 8.67 10.63
C LEU A 58 -16.89 9.81 10.39
N ALA A 59 -16.14 9.75 9.30
CA ALA A 59 -15.21 10.80 8.91
C ALA A 59 -15.94 12.11 8.54
N GLN A 60 -17.12 12.04 7.93
CA GLN A 60 -17.93 13.23 7.66
C GLN A 60 -18.44 13.87 8.97
N ALA A 61 -18.96 13.05 9.88
CA ALA A 61 -19.37 13.52 11.21
C ALA A 61 -18.20 14.11 12.02
N ALA A 62 -17.01 13.53 11.90
CA ALA A 62 -15.81 14.02 12.58
C ALA A 62 -15.31 15.39 12.09
N ARG A 63 -15.82 15.92 10.96
CA ARG A 63 -15.46 17.27 10.50
C ARG A 63 -15.86 18.39 11.45
N VAL A 64 -16.94 18.20 12.19
CA VAL A 64 -17.42 19.16 13.20
C VAL A 64 -16.71 19.04 14.55
N ILE A 65 -15.89 18.00 14.73
CA ILE A 65 -15.12 17.77 15.95
C ILE A 65 -13.80 18.56 15.89
N PRO A 66 -13.42 19.33 16.93
CA PRO A 66 -12.15 20.05 16.98
C PRO A 66 -10.95 19.13 16.75
N ARG A 67 -9.90 19.65 16.07
CA ARG A 67 -8.70 18.88 15.69
C ARG A 67 -8.05 18.19 16.89
N ALA A 68 -7.93 18.88 18.03
CA ALA A 68 -7.33 18.32 19.24
C ALA A 68 -8.07 17.07 19.75
N LEU A 69 -9.41 17.11 19.75
CA LEU A 69 -10.23 15.96 20.17
C LEU A 69 -10.13 14.79 19.18
N ARG A 70 -10.06 15.06 17.87
CA ARG A 70 -9.83 14.02 16.86
C ARG A 70 -8.48 13.32 17.04
N GLN A 71 -7.43 14.07 17.39
CA GLN A 71 -6.10 13.52 17.66
C GLN A 71 -6.11 12.62 18.90
N LEU A 72 -6.83 13.00 19.95
CA LEU A 72 -6.98 12.19 21.15
C LEU A 72 -7.69 10.87 20.86
N ILE A 73 -8.81 10.90 20.14
CA ILE A 73 -9.56 9.70 19.75
C ILE A 73 -8.71 8.81 18.83
N GLY A 74 -8.02 9.38 17.84
CA GLY A 74 -7.15 8.65 16.91
C GLY A 74 -6.02 7.93 17.61
N SER A 75 -5.40 8.55 18.62
CA SER A 75 -4.31 7.93 19.41
C SER A 75 -4.78 6.71 20.23
N GLN A 76 -6.05 6.70 20.65
CA GLN A 76 -6.62 5.57 21.39
C GLN A 76 -7.01 4.38 20.50
N LEU A 77 -7.40 4.65 19.25
CA LEU A 77 -7.77 3.61 18.29
C LEU A 77 -6.55 2.80 17.77
N LEU A 78 -5.33 3.33 17.89
CA LEU A 78 -4.09 2.66 17.49
C LEU A 78 -3.48 1.78 18.58
N THR A 79 -4.24 1.39 19.59
CA THR A 79 -3.78 0.56 20.71
C THR A 79 -3.66 -0.93 20.38
N GLY A 80 -3.32 -1.30 19.13
CA GLY A 80 -3.01 -2.67 18.74
C GLY A 80 -1.71 -3.21 19.37
N LYS A 81 -1.47 -4.51 19.23
CA LYS A 81 -0.36 -5.30 19.81
C LYS A 81 1.05 -4.97 19.29
N SER A 82 1.25 -3.85 18.63
CA SER A 82 2.56 -3.42 18.10
C SER A 82 3.53 -3.02 19.23
N GLY A 83 4.82 -3.27 19.03
CA GLY A 83 5.87 -2.94 20.00
C GLY A 83 5.86 -1.45 20.40
N LYS A 84 6.37 -1.14 21.60
CA LYS A 84 6.31 0.20 22.19
C LYS A 84 6.89 1.30 21.30
N ASP A 85 7.99 1.02 20.60
CA ASP A 85 8.69 1.99 19.75
C ASP A 85 7.93 2.31 18.46
N LEU A 86 7.36 1.29 17.81
CA LEU A 86 6.53 1.47 16.62
C LEU A 86 5.23 2.22 16.95
N ARG A 87 4.69 1.98 18.16
CA ARG A 87 3.52 2.71 18.65
C ARG A 87 3.82 4.19 18.91
N GLN A 88 4.96 4.51 19.53
CA GLN A 88 5.36 5.91 19.76
C GLN A 88 5.60 6.65 18.45
N TRP A 89 6.25 6.00 17.49
CA TRP A 89 6.42 6.55 16.14
C TRP A 89 5.07 6.79 15.47
N ALA A 90 4.16 5.82 15.46
CA ALA A 90 2.83 5.94 14.86
C ALA A 90 1.99 7.05 15.51
N ILE A 91 2.06 7.21 16.84
CA ILE A 91 1.40 8.32 17.55
C ILE A 91 2.04 9.66 17.14
N GLY A 92 3.36 9.71 16.99
CA GLY A 92 4.08 10.90 16.50
C GLY A 92 3.62 11.31 15.11
N GLU A 93 3.48 10.36 14.18
CA GLU A 93 2.98 10.61 12.83
C GLU A 93 1.51 11.05 12.81
N LEU A 94 0.66 10.45 13.64
CA LEU A 94 -0.73 10.88 13.76
C LEU A 94 -0.88 12.30 14.31
N ARG A 95 0.04 12.74 15.18
CA ARG A 95 0.04 14.13 15.66
C ARG A 95 0.45 15.13 14.57
N ARG A 96 1.30 14.70 13.62
CA ARG A 96 1.72 15.52 12.47
C ARG A 96 0.65 15.61 11.40
N HIS A 97 -0.14 14.55 11.22
CA HIS A 97 -1.18 14.47 10.21
C HIS A 97 -2.58 14.71 10.78
N ASP A 98 -3.51 15.15 9.93
CA ASP A 98 -4.92 15.24 10.31
C ASP A 98 -5.55 13.83 10.27
N PRO A 99 -6.04 13.29 11.41
CA PRO A 99 -6.69 11.97 11.45
C PRO A 99 -7.83 11.83 10.44
N LEU A 100 -8.53 12.93 10.12
CA LEU A 100 -9.57 12.94 9.10
C LEU A 100 -9.03 12.59 7.71
N LYS A 101 -7.83 13.07 7.37
CA LYS A 101 -7.18 12.75 6.09
C LYS A 101 -6.80 11.27 6.01
N LEU A 102 -6.34 10.69 7.11
CA LEU A 102 -6.05 9.26 7.19
C LEU A 102 -7.30 8.41 7.00
N ILE A 103 -8.42 8.78 7.62
CA ILE A 103 -9.70 8.09 7.46
C ILE A 103 -10.21 8.23 6.00
N GLN A 104 -10.07 9.40 5.40
CA GLN A 104 -10.42 9.62 3.99
C GLN A 104 -9.56 8.77 3.05
N ALA A 105 -8.26 8.65 3.31
CA ALA A 105 -7.35 7.78 2.57
C ALA A 105 -7.77 6.31 2.71
N GLY A 106 -8.05 5.84 3.93
CA GLY A 106 -8.55 4.49 4.20
C GLY A 106 -9.84 4.17 3.41
N ARG A 107 -10.79 5.10 3.37
CA ARG A 107 -12.00 4.96 2.54
C ARG A 107 -11.68 4.82 1.06
N ARG A 108 -10.75 5.63 0.53
CA ARG A 108 -10.34 5.57 -0.89
C ARG A 108 -9.69 4.23 -1.22
N ILE A 109 -8.88 3.69 -0.31
CA ILE A 109 -8.29 2.35 -0.45
C ILE A 109 -9.37 1.28 -0.48
N GLY A 110 -10.35 1.33 0.41
CA GLY A 110 -11.46 0.38 0.45
C GLY A 110 -12.32 0.36 -0.83
N LEU A 111 -12.32 1.45 -1.60
CA LEU A 111 -13.00 1.59 -2.89
C LEU A 111 -12.09 1.23 -4.08
N PHE A 112 -10.79 1.02 -3.85
CA PHE A 112 -9.86 0.70 -4.93
C PHE A 112 -10.06 -0.74 -5.39
N ASP A 113 -10.17 -0.91 -6.70
CA ASP A 113 -10.24 -2.22 -7.35
C ASP A 113 -9.59 -2.16 -8.74
N SER A 114 -8.46 -2.82 -8.88
CA SER A 114 -7.71 -2.92 -10.13
C SER A 114 -7.91 -4.23 -10.87
N ARG A 115 -8.64 -5.20 -10.33
CA ARG A 115 -8.79 -6.56 -10.87
C ARG A 115 -9.22 -6.59 -12.34
N ARG A 116 -9.99 -5.60 -12.78
CA ARG A 116 -10.49 -5.53 -14.15
C ARG A 116 -9.42 -5.19 -15.19
N TRP A 117 -8.32 -4.55 -14.76
CA TRP A 117 -7.31 -4.03 -15.68
C TRP A 117 -5.87 -4.45 -15.34
N LEU A 118 -5.64 -5.27 -14.31
CA LEU A 118 -4.29 -5.79 -13.98
C LEU A 118 -3.62 -6.52 -15.14
N ARG A 119 -4.43 -7.24 -15.94
CA ARG A 119 -3.93 -7.98 -17.12
C ARG A 119 -3.41 -7.08 -18.25
N THR A 120 -3.74 -5.80 -18.20
CA THR A 120 -3.29 -4.83 -19.22
C THR A 120 -1.99 -4.14 -18.83
N ILE A 121 -1.40 -4.48 -17.67
CA ILE A 121 -0.08 -3.97 -17.27
C ILE A 121 0.95 -4.55 -18.25
N ASP A 122 1.60 -3.66 -18.98
CA ASP A 122 2.53 -3.95 -20.07
C ASP A 122 3.99 -3.61 -19.71
N VAL A 123 4.24 -3.27 -18.46
CA VAL A 123 5.59 -3.02 -17.92
C VAL A 123 5.99 -4.13 -16.97
N PRO A 124 7.30 -4.37 -16.77
CA PRO A 124 7.79 -5.32 -15.77
C PRO A 124 7.25 -5.06 -14.38
N VAL A 125 6.82 -6.13 -13.71
CA VAL A 125 6.30 -6.07 -12.34
C VAL A 125 7.03 -7.08 -11.48
N SER A 126 7.54 -6.62 -10.33
CA SER A 126 8.00 -7.50 -9.26
C SER A 126 7.37 -7.08 -7.93
N ALA A 127 7.41 -7.95 -6.94
CA ALA A 127 6.80 -7.66 -5.65
C ALA A 127 7.57 -8.23 -4.47
N VAL A 128 7.36 -7.61 -3.31
CA VAL A 128 7.71 -8.19 -2.01
C VAL A 128 6.41 -8.63 -1.34
N VAL A 129 6.27 -9.93 -1.14
CA VAL A 129 5.10 -10.57 -0.54
C VAL A 129 5.39 -10.88 0.92
N THR A 130 4.58 -10.34 1.82
CA THR A 130 4.65 -10.60 3.26
C THR A 130 3.84 -11.86 3.60
N THR A 131 4.49 -12.88 4.22
CA THR A 131 3.84 -14.19 4.42
C THR A 131 3.07 -14.32 5.73
N GLU A 132 3.22 -13.35 6.65
CA GLU A 132 2.53 -13.29 7.94
C GLU A 132 1.70 -12.00 8.08
N ASP A 133 1.20 -11.49 6.95
CA ASP A 133 0.49 -10.21 6.89
C ASP A 133 -0.98 -10.37 7.28
N GLU A 134 -1.36 -9.77 8.40
CA GLU A 134 -2.73 -9.77 8.92
C GLU A 134 -3.61 -8.66 8.31
N VAL A 135 -3.01 -7.68 7.62
CA VAL A 135 -3.71 -6.53 7.01
C VAL A 135 -4.08 -6.82 5.57
N VAL A 136 -3.09 -7.28 4.79
CA VAL A 136 -3.26 -7.69 3.39
C VAL A 136 -2.78 -9.12 3.26
N SER A 137 -3.69 -10.08 3.35
CA SER A 137 -3.30 -11.49 3.38
C SER A 137 -2.43 -11.89 2.20
N THR A 138 -1.50 -12.81 2.44
CA THR A 138 -0.57 -13.36 1.45
C THR A 138 -1.30 -13.86 0.20
N GLU A 139 -2.48 -14.47 0.37
CA GLU A 139 -3.30 -14.96 -0.75
C GLU A 139 -3.75 -13.82 -1.66
N ARG A 140 -4.14 -12.68 -1.09
CA ARG A 140 -4.54 -11.49 -1.87
C ARG A 140 -3.37 -10.88 -2.61
N GLN A 141 -2.20 -10.80 -1.97
CA GLN A 141 -0.98 -10.31 -2.60
C GLN A 141 -0.63 -11.19 -3.80
N ARG A 142 -0.58 -12.51 -3.61
CA ARG A 142 -0.28 -13.47 -4.69
C ARG A 142 -1.37 -13.54 -5.75
N ALA A 143 -2.65 -13.43 -5.38
CA ALA A 143 -3.75 -13.40 -6.34
C ALA A 143 -3.66 -12.20 -7.31
N MET A 144 -3.19 -11.05 -6.83
CA MET A 144 -2.90 -9.89 -7.66
C MET A 144 -1.80 -10.20 -8.68
N LEU A 145 -0.70 -10.78 -8.22
CA LEU A 145 0.49 -11.05 -9.04
C LEU A 145 0.20 -12.10 -10.11
N LYS A 146 -0.52 -13.16 -9.78
CA LYS A 146 -0.85 -14.24 -10.72
C LYS A 146 -1.60 -13.78 -11.97
N VAL A 147 -2.27 -12.64 -11.95
CA VAL A 147 -3.01 -12.13 -13.12
C VAL A 147 -2.22 -11.09 -13.92
N ILE A 148 -1.07 -10.62 -13.40
CA ILE A 148 -0.20 -9.68 -14.10
C ILE A 148 0.81 -10.48 -14.94
N PRO A 149 0.86 -10.28 -16.26
CA PRO A 149 1.74 -11.04 -17.14
C PRO A 149 3.22 -10.89 -16.75
N GLY A 150 3.95 -12.00 -16.62
CA GLY A 150 5.40 -12.00 -16.38
C GLY A 150 5.85 -11.44 -15.03
N SER A 151 4.92 -11.24 -14.08
CA SER A 151 5.28 -10.76 -12.75
C SER A 151 6.11 -11.76 -11.96
N THR A 152 7.03 -11.25 -11.14
CA THR A 152 7.84 -12.01 -10.18
C THR A 152 7.57 -11.53 -8.76
N TRP A 153 8.00 -12.28 -7.76
CA TRP A 153 7.90 -11.84 -6.36
C TRP A 153 8.94 -12.52 -5.48
N HIS A 154 9.26 -11.87 -4.38
CA HIS A 154 10.13 -12.34 -3.30
C HIS A 154 9.31 -12.43 -2.01
N ASP A 155 9.28 -13.59 -1.39
CA ASP A 155 8.59 -13.81 -0.13
C ASP A 155 9.45 -13.31 1.05
N VAL A 156 8.82 -12.62 1.98
CA VAL A 156 9.44 -12.18 3.24
C VAL A 156 8.59 -12.68 4.40
N ALA A 157 9.22 -13.45 5.28
CA ALA A 157 8.58 -13.87 6.54
C ALA A 157 8.45 -12.67 7.46
N GLY A 158 7.22 -12.16 7.59
CA GLY A 158 6.93 -11.01 8.43
C GLY A 158 5.53 -10.47 8.24
N SER A 159 5.14 -9.64 9.21
CA SER A 159 3.83 -8.97 9.25
C SER A 159 3.75 -7.79 8.27
N HIS A 160 2.60 -7.13 8.25
CA HIS A 160 2.40 -5.90 7.46
C HIS A 160 3.38 -4.77 7.78
N THR A 161 4.08 -4.82 8.88
CA THR A 161 5.03 -3.80 9.32
C THR A 161 6.48 -4.22 9.16
N VAL A 162 6.77 -5.29 8.41
CA VAL A 162 8.12 -5.87 8.24
C VAL A 162 9.17 -4.85 7.79
N CYS A 163 8.78 -3.89 6.97
CA CYS A 163 9.68 -2.81 6.52
C CYS A 163 10.24 -1.96 7.68
N ALA A 164 9.54 -1.90 8.81
CA ALA A 164 9.96 -1.17 10.00
C ALA A 164 10.50 -2.09 11.10
N THR A 165 9.98 -3.33 11.20
CA THR A 165 10.35 -4.27 12.27
C THR A 165 11.55 -5.14 11.93
N GLN A 166 11.77 -5.40 10.63
CA GLN A 166 12.88 -6.20 10.10
C GLN A 166 13.44 -5.54 8.81
N PRO A 167 13.98 -4.31 8.91
CA PRO A 167 14.32 -3.49 7.75
C PRO A 167 15.37 -4.14 6.84
N GLU A 168 16.30 -4.92 7.38
CA GLU A 168 17.36 -5.58 6.60
C GLU A 168 16.79 -6.65 5.68
N VAL A 169 15.93 -7.53 6.20
CA VAL A 169 15.29 -8.60 5.42
C VAL A 169 14.38 -7.99 4.33
N PHE A 170 13.62 -6.95 4.69
CA PHE A 170 12.79 -6.24 3.73
C PHE A 170 13.61 -5.56 2.64
N ARG A 171 14.72 -4.92 3.01
CA ARG A 171 15.63 -4.24 2.07
C ARG A 171 16.18 -5.21 1.02
N GLU A 172 16.63 -6.39 1.45
CA GLU A 172 17.15 -7.40 0.52
C GLU A 172 16.12 -7.82 -0.51
N ALA A 173 14.90 -8.14 -0.07
CA ALA A 173 13.82 -8.52 -0.97
C ALA A 173 13.38 -7.35 -1.87
N LEU A 174 13.37 -6.12 -1.35
CA LEU A 174 13.05 -4.92 -2.14
C LEU A 174 14.08 -4.68 -3.24
N LEU A 175 15.37 -4.80 -2.92
CA LEU A 175 16.44 -4.65 -3.90
C LEU A 175 16.37 -5.74 -4.97
N ALA A 176 16.08 -6.98 -4.60
CA ALA A 176 15.88 -8.08 -5.54
C ALA A 176 14.69 -7.78 -6.49
N ALA A 177 13.57 -7.32 -5.95
CA ALA A 177 12.40 -6.94 -6.74
C ALA A 177 12.69 -5.77 -7.71
N ILE A 178 13.44 -4.77 -7.26
CA ILE A 178 13.88 -3.66 -8.12
C ILE A 178 14.81 -4.19 -9.24
N THR A 179 15.73 -5.07 -8.92
CA THR A 179 16.65 -5.68 -9.89
C THR A 179 15.90 -6.48 -10.96
N ASP A 180 14.88 -7.25 -10.56
CA ASP A 180 14.03 -7.97 -11.51
C ASP A 180 13.34 -7.03 -12.52
N VAL A 181 12.84 -5.90 -12.03
CA VAL A 181 12.20 -4.89 -12.87
C VAL A 181 13.21 -4.23 -13.79
N LEU A 182 14.37 -3.83 -13.26
CA LEU A 182 15.46 -3.21 -14.05
C LEU A 182 15.94 -4.12 -15.17
N ALA A 183 16.12 -5.41 -14.89
CA ALA A 183 16.60 -6.40 -15.87
C ALA A 183 15.64 -6.60 -17.05
N LYS A 184 14.36 -6.32 -16.86
CA LYS A 184 13.30 -6.48 -17.88
C LYS A 184 12.85 -5.14 -18.49
N SER A 185 13.27 -4.00 -17.93
CA SER A 185 12.90 -2.67 -18.43
C SER A 185 13.77 -2.30 -19.63
N SER A 186 13.14 -1.83 -20.71
CA SER A 186 13.84 -1.22 -21.83
C SER A 186 14.01 0.28 -21.56
N TRP A 187 15.22 0.65 -21.14
CA TRP A 187 15.61 2.05 -21.05
C TRP A 187 15.80 2.60 -22.47
N THR A 188 15.03 3.58 -22.86
CA THR A 188 15.19 4.33 -24.14
C THR A 188 15.73 5.73 -23.87
#